data_f8f8a314fadadbd96bb4d62551be29be
#
_entry.id   f8f8a314fadadbd96bb4d62551be29be
#
_cell.length_a   1.000
_cell.length_b   1.000
_cell.length_c   1.000
_cell.angle_alpha   90.00
_cell.angle_beta   90.00
_cell.angle_gamma   90.00
#
_symmetry.space_group_name_H-M   'P 1'
#
loop_
_entity.id
_entity.type
_entity.pdbx_description
1 polymer ?
#
loop_
_entity_poly.entity_id
_entity_poly.type
_entity_poly.pdbx_seq_one_letter_code
_entity_poly.pdbx_strand_id
1 'polypeptide(L)'
;MLFKIVRRVAISLCLSGSVALGLIASQQPKTLPAREGLDFTTAFAQNYKQTPETQPIVMRDGSTLAVREYGMQTDGPLMIMVHGSGWHGLQFDDLATKLAAKAHVLVPDLRGHGVPPERRGDVDYIGQLEDDLADLIIAKAKPGQKVVMLGHSSGGWLVVRFAGGAHGDLIDHAVLLAPFLKYNARGWAYTMVRRVIGMSMLDTFRITA
;
A
#
# COMPACT_ATOMS: atom_id res chain seq x y z
N MET A 1 -62.20 -8.71 3.62
CA MET A 1 -61.25 -7.72 4.19
C MET A 1 -59.82 -8.05 3.81
N LEU A 2 -59.32 -9.24 4.02
CA LEU A 2 -57.96 -9.68 3.73
C LEU A 2 -57.55 -9.46 2.26
N PHE A 3 -58.39 -9.84 1.29
CA PHE A 3 -58.09 -9.65 -0.16
C PHE A 3 -57.86 -8.19 -0.55
N LYS A 4 -58.61 -7.24 0.03
CA LYS A 4 -58.42 -5.80 -0.20
C LYS A 4 -57.09 -5.30 0.35
N ILE A 5 -56.64 -5.83 1.49
CA ILE A 5 -55.34 -5.49 2.11
C ILE A 5 -54.20 -6.04 1.26
N VAL A 6 -54.25 -7.32 0.89
CA VAL A 6 -53.24 -7.96 0.04
C VAL A 6 -53.08 -7.21 -1.30
N ARG A 7 -54.21 -6.84 -1.95
CA ARG A 7 -54.15 -6.06 -3.20
C ARG A 7 -53.51 -4.69 -3.01
N ARG A 8 -53.81 -3.97 -1.91
CA ARG A 8 -53.22 -2.67 -1.63
C ARG A 8 -51.71 -2.79 -1.39
N VAL A 9 -51.27 -3.80 -0.63
CA VAL A 9 -49.86 -4.06 -0.37
C VAL A 9 -49.15 -4.40 -1.67
N ALA A 10 -49.71 -5.26 -2.51
CA ALA A 10 -49.11 -5.61 -3.81
C ALA A 10 -48.97 -4.39 -4.72
N ILE A 11 -49.99 -3.54 -4.82
CA ILE A 11 -49.90 -2.28 -5.60
C ILE A 11 -48.84 -1.34 -5.05
N SER A 12 -48.77 -1.20 -3.72
CA SER A 12 -47.76 -0.35 -3.09
C SER A 12 -46.31 -0.85 -3.40
N LEU A 13 -46.07 -2.15 -3.31
CA LEU A 13 -44.80 -2.77 -3.63
C LEU A 13 -44.41 -2.57 -5.10
N CYS A 14 -45.39 -2.77 -6.03
CA CYS A 14 -45.18 -2.53 -7.45
C CYS A 14 -44.85 -1.07 -7.73
N LEU A 15 -45.55 -0.11 -7.14
CA LEU A 15 -45.29 1.31 -7.29
C LEU A 15 -43.89 1.69 -6.73
N SER A 16 -43.58 1.23 -5.52
CA SER A 16 -42.27 1.49 -4.91
C SER A 16 -41.13 0.89 -5.75
N GLY A 17 -41.32 -0.33 -6.25
CA GLY A 17 -40.36 -0.98 -7.15
C GLY A 17 -40.18 -0.22 -8.46
N SER A 18 -41.26 0.25 -9.07
CA SER A 18 -41.21 1.05 -10.30
C SER A 18 -40.52 2.39 -10.11
N VAL A 19 -40.77 3.07 -8.98
CA VAL A 19 -40.06 4.32 -8.62
C VAL A 19 -38.56 4.06 -8.42
N ALA A 20 -38.22 3.00 -7.69
CA ALA A 20 -36.82 2.65 -7.48
C ALA A 20 -36.08 2.34 -8.79
N LEU A 21 -36.70 1.55 -9.66
CA LEU A 21 -36.14 1.25 -10.99
C LEU A 21 -36.04 2.50 -11.88
N GLY A 22 -37.03 3.39 -11.83
CA GLY A 22 -37.00 4.66 -12.53
C GLY A 22 -35.86 5.56 -12.05
N LEU A 23 -35.64 5.64 -10.73
CA LEU A 23 -34.52 6.36 -10.14
C LEU A 23 -33.17 5.78 -10.56
N ILE A 24 -33.01 4.45 -10.52
CA ILE A 24 -31.80 3.79 -10.96
C ILE A 24 -31.54 4.06 -12.45
N ALA A 25 -32.57 3.94 -13.28
CA ALA A 25 -32.45 4.22 -14.72
C ALA A 25 -32.13 5.69 -15.04
N SER A 26 -32.66 6.62 -14.25
CA SER A 26 -32.37 8.06 -14.40
C SER A 26 -30.94 8.45 -14.00
N GLN A 27 -30.28 7.64 -13.18
CA GLN A 27 -28.90 7.85 -12.71
C GLN A 27 -27.85 7.14 -13.59
N GLN A 28 -28.24 6.67 -14.76
CA GLN A 28 -27.26 6.11 -15.72
C GLN A 28 -26.18 7.17 -15.98
N PRO A 29 -24.89 6.84 -15.77
CA PRO A 29 -23.83 7.79 -16.03
C PRO A 29 -23.88 8.20 -17.50
N LYS A 30 -23.88 9.52 -17.74
CA LYS A 30 -23.71 10.02 -19.11
C LYS A 30 -22.43 9.41 -19.66
N THR A 31 -22.51 8.85 -20.86
CA THR A 31 -21.31 8.43 -21.60
C THR A 31 -20.39 9.63 -21.65
N LEU A 32 -19.32 9.60 -20.85
CA LEU A 32 -18.29 10.62 -20.93
C LEU A 32 -17.69 10.56 -22.34
N PRO A 33 -17.42 11.71 -23.00
CA PRO A 33 -16.65 11.70 -24.22
C PRO A 33 -15.36 10.91 -23.95
N ALA A 34 -14.94 10.11 -24.94
CA ALA A 34 -13.69 9.38 -24.86
C ALA A 34 -12.58 10.37 -24.50
N ARG A 35 -12.23 10.42 -23.22
CA ARG A 35 -11.02 11.12 -22.79
C ARG A 35 -9.87 10.21 -23.18
N GLU A 36 -8.85 10.78 -23.79
CA GLU A 36 -7.55 10.14 -23.80
C GLU A 36 -7.27 9.75 -22.36
N GLY A 37 -7.25 8.46 -22.08
CA GLY A 37 -6.96 7.94 -20.74
C GLY A 37 -5.56 8.39 -20.33
N LEU A 38 -5.27 8.37 -19.05
CA LEU A 38 -3.88 8.52 -18.61
C LEU A 38 -3.04 7.48 -19.35
N ASP A 39 -2.10 7.93 -20.16
CA ASP A 39 -1.18 7.04 -20.85
C ASP A 39 -0.12 6.55 -19.87
N PHE A 40 -0.28 5.31 -19.44
CA PHE A 40 0.69 4.63 -18.58
C PHE A 40 1.71 3.82 -19.39
N THR A 41 1.68 3.85 -20.72
CA THR A 41 2.59 3.06 -21.57
C THR A 41 4.04 3.37 -21.27
N THR A 42 4.41 4.62 -21.05
CA THR A 42 5.77 5.03 -20.63
C THR A 42 6.12 4.55 -19.23
N ALA A 43 5.16 4.55 -18.30
CA ALA A 43 5.38 4.06 -16.94
C ALA A 43 5.55 2.54 -16.90
N PHE A 44 4.86 1.82 -17.78
CA PHE A 44 4.96 0.36 -17.91
C PHE A 44 6.05 -0.11 -18.89
N ALA A 45 6.57 0.78 -19.74
CA ALA A 45 7.65 0.48 -20.68
C ALA A 45 9.05 0.56 -20.05
N GLN A 46 9.15 0.54 -18.72
CA GLN A 46 10.44 0.54 -18.04
C GLN A 46 11.26 -0.69 -18.45
N ASN A 47 12.53 -0.44 -18.76
CA ASN A 47 13.42 -1.47 -19.21
C ASN A 47 14.06 -2.18 -18.01
N TYR A 48 13.38 -3.21 -17.49
CA TYR A 48 13.82 -4.01 -16.35
C TYR A 48 15.00 -4.97 -16.64
N LYS A 49 15.79 -4.71 -17.68
CA LYS A 49 16.88 -5.60 -18.12
C LYS A 49 18.03 -5.75 -17.12
N GLN A 50 18.13 -4.90 -16.13
CA GLN A 50 19.20 -4.91 -15.14
C GLN A 50 18.70 -5.01 -13.70
N THR A 51 17.43 -5.39 -13.50
CA THR A 51 16.89 -5.58 -12.15
C THR A 51 17.53 -6.77 -11.46
N PRO A 52 17.91 -6.67 -10.18
CA PRO A 52 18.34 -7.82 -9.42
C PRO A 52 17.24 -8.90 -9.39
N GLU A 53 17.66 -10.16 -9.42
CA GLU A 53 16.75 -11.28 -9.17
C GLU A 53 16.22 -11.21 -7.74
N THR A 54 15.00 -11.71 -7.54
CA THR A 54 14.44 -11.82 -6.20
C THR A 54 15.11 -12.94 -5.44
N GLN A 55 15.38 -12.69 -4.16
CA GLN A 55 15.85 -13.70 -3.22
C GLN A 55 14.69 -14.07 -2.27
N PRO A 56 14.44 -15.36 -2.01
CA PRO A 56 13.45 -15.78 -1.04
C PRO A 56 13.95 -15.52 0.37
N ILE A 57 13.20 -14.78 1.17
CA ILE A 57 13.46 -14.56 2.59
C ILE A 57 12.36 -15.26 3.39
N VAL A 58 12.77 -16.12 4.31
CA VAL A 58 11.83 -16.92 5.12
C VAL A 58 11.28 -16.06 6.26
N MET A 59 9.95 -16.04 6.40
CA MET A 59 9.22 -15.39 7.46
C MET A 59 9.00 -16.33 8.65
N ARG A 60 8.58 -15.79 9.81
CA ARG A 60 8.35 -16.55 11.06
C ARG A 60 7.36 -17.70 10.92
N ASP A 61 6.44 -17.63 9.99
CA ASP A 61 5.42 -18.66 9.70
C ASP A 61 5.89 -19.72 8.69
N GLY A 62 7.15 -19.63 8.23
CA GLY A 62 7.74 -20.52 7.23
C GLY A 62 7.42 -20.15 5.79
N SER A 63 6.57 -19.16 5.53
CA SER A 63 6.36 -18.63 4.19
C SER A 63 7.58 -17.83 3.71
N THR A 64 7.63 -17.48 2.43
CA THR A 64 8.74 -16.70 1.87
C THR A 64 8.24 -15.45 1.19
N LEU A 65 8.98 -14.34 1.37
CA LEU A 65 8.85 -13.14 0.56
C LEU A 65 9.93 -13.15 -0.52
N ALA A 66 9.55 -12.76 -1.73
CA ALA A 66 10.49 -12.48 -2.81
C ALA A 66 11.02 -11.05 -2.63
N VAL A 67 12.32 -10.89 -2.41
CA VAL A 67 12.94 -9.59 -2.10
C VAL A 67 14.03 -9.29 -3.12
N ARG A 68 13.99 -8.09 -3.72
CA ARG A 68 15.12 -7.56 -4.51
C ARG A 68 16.01 -6.73 -3.61
N GLU A 69 17.32 -6.93 -3.76
CA GLU A 69 18.34 -6.23 -2.97
C GLU A 69 19.23 -5.37 -3.88
N TYR A 70 19.44 -4.12 -3.46
CA TYR A 70 20.30 -3.17 -4.15
C TYR A 70 21.31 -2.57 -3.14
N GLY A 71 22.51 -2.29 -3.58
CA GLY A 71 23.48 -1.59 -2.75
C GLY A 71 23.95 -2.36 -1.51
N MET A 72 24.04 -3.69 -1.56
CA MET A 72 24.45 -4.55 -0.44
C MET A 72 25.82 -4.20 0.17
N GLN A 73 26.70 -3.61 -0.59
CA GLN A 73 28.07 -3.28 -0.18
C GLN A 73 28.20 -1.90 0.51
N THR A 74 27.10 -1.15 0.64
CA THR A 74 27.14 0.16 1.29
C THR A 74 27.05 0.04 2.82
N ASP A 75 27.71 0.94 3.53
CA ASP A 75 27.57 1.15 4.98
C ASP A 75 26.43 2.13 5.32
N GLY A 76 25.67 2.55 4.34
CA GLY A 76 24.49 3.41 4.49
C GLY A 76 23.34 2.74 5.24
N PRO A 77 22.22 3.45 5.40
CA PRO A 77 21.04 2.92 6.06
C PRO A 77 20.46 1.72 5.30
N LEU A 78 19.78 0.83 6.01
CA LEU A 78 18.87 -0.14 5.42
C LEU A 78 17.58 0.59 5.04
N MET A 79 17.20 0.52 3.77
CA MET A 79 15.95 1.11 3.29
C MET A 79 15.02 0.04 2.76
N ILE A 80 13.80 -0.01 3.29
CA ILE A 80 12.76 -0.95 2.84
C ILE A 80 11.70 -0.17 2.08
N MET A 81 11.42 -0.55 0.83
CA MET A 81 10.44 0.11 -0.02
C MET A 81 9.20 -0.74 -0.21
N VAL A 82 8.07 -0.26 0.31
CA VAL A 82 6.79 -0.96 0.39
C VAL A 82 5.86 -0.47 -0.71
N HIS A 83 5.54 -1.35 -1.66
CA HIS A 83 4.72 -1.03 -2.83
C HIS A 83 3.23 -0.85 -2.51
N GLY A 84 2.48 -0.27 -3.45
CA GLY A 84 1.03 -0.10 -3.37
C GLY A 84 0.23 -1.35 -3.75
N SER A 85 -1.08 -1.31 -3.49
CA SER A 85 -2.01 -2.39 -3.85
C SER A 85 -1.99 -2.71 -5.35
N GLY A 86 -2.15 -3.99 -5.68
CA GLY A 86 -2.19 -4.46 -7.06
C GLY A 86 -0.87 -4.36 -7.81
N TRP A 87 0.21 -3.99 -7.14
CA TRP A 87 1.54 -3.83 -7.68
C TRP A 87 2.53 -4.84 -7.05
N HIS A 88 3.82 -4.66 -7.29
CA HIS A 88 4.91 -5.47 -6.77
C HIS A 88 6.20 -4.63 -6.67
N GLY A 89 7.27 -5.19 -6.14
CA GLY A 89 8.51 -4.46 -5.86
C GLY A 89 9.14 -3.73 -7.04
N LEU A 90 8.95 -4.17 -8.28
CA LEU A 90 9.46 -3.47 -9.47
C LEU A 90 8.97 -2.02 -9.59
N GLN A 91 7.92 -1.63 -8.86
CA GLN A 91 7.51 -0.24 -8.76
C GLN A 91 8.67 0.70 -8.38
N PHE A 92 9.62 0.21 -7.61
CA PHE A 92 10.72 1.00 -7.06
C PHE A 92 12.07 0.75 -7.73
N ASP A 93 12.15 -0.04 -8.79
CA ASP A 93 13.41 -0.43 -9.41
C ASP A 93 14.34 0.76 -9.72
N ASP A 94 13.82 1.78 -10.42
CA ASP A 94 14.57 2.98 -10.77
C ASP A 94 15.04 3.77 -9.53
N LEU A 95 14.15 3.92 -8.53
CA LEU A 95 14.48 4.63 -7.30
C LEU A 95 15.51 3.85 -6.46
N ALA A 96 15.33 2.53 -6.33
CA ALA A 96 16.24 1.66 -5.60
C ALA A 96 17.63 1.65 -6.24
N THR A 97 17.70 1.57 -7.57
CA THR A 97 18.95 1.64 -8.33
C THR A 97 19.68 2.96 -8.07
N LYS A 98 18.98 4.09 -8.09
CA LYS A 98 19.57 5.41 -7.81
C LYS A 98 20.08 5.55 -6.38
N LEU A 99 19.45 4.89 -5.42
CA LEU A 99 19.83 4.94 -4.01
C LEU A 99 20.87 3.89 -3.62
N ALA A 100 21.11 2.89 -4.47
CA ALA A 100 22.03 1.77 -4.21
C ALA A 100 23.46 2.18 -3.81
N ALA A 101 23.93 3.35 -4.28
CA ALA A 101 25.24 3.89 -3.91
C ALA A 101 25.31 4.46 -2.49
N LYS A 102 24.15 4.70 -1.84
CA LYS A 102 24.05 5.40 -0.55
C LYS A 102 23.32 4.61 0.52
N ALA A 103 22.56 3.59 0.14
CA ALA A 103 21.74 2.80 1.03
C ALA A 103 21.73 1.33 0.58
N HIS A 104 21.63 0.42 1.54
CA HIS A 104 21.24 -0.96 1.28
C HIS A 104 19.71 -0.98 1.15
N VAL A 105 19.21 -1.23 -0.06
CA VAL A 105 17.77 -1.12 -0.36
C VAL A 105 17.16 -2.50 -0.55
N LEU A 106 16.10 -2.77 0.19
CA LEU A 106 15.27 -3.97 0.07
C LEU A 106 13.91 -3.59 -0.53
N VAL A 107 13.52 -4.31 -1.56
CA VAL A 107 12.25 -4.10 -2.24
C VAL A 107 11.49 -5.43 -2.25
N PRO A 108 10.69 -5.72 -1.20
CA PRO A 108 9.90 -6.92 -1.13
C PRO A 108 8.71 -6.88 -2.09
N ASP A 109 8.35 -8.03 -2.65
CA ASP A 109 6.99 -8.28 -3.07
C ASP A 109 6.22 -8.68 -1.82
N LEU A 110 5.25 -7.86 -1.39
CA LEU A 110 4.46 -8.13 -0.18
C LEU A 110 3.70 -9.46 -0.31
N ARG A 111 3.42 -10.09 0.82
CA ARG A 111 2.58 -11.31 0.89
C ARG A 111 1.32 -11.14 0.03
N GLY A 112 1.00 -12.15 -0.76
CA GLY A 112 -0.14 -12.13 -1.68
C GLY A 112 0.07 -11.28 -2.94
N HIS A 113 1.27 -10.73 -3.17
CA HIS A 113 1.65 -9.94 -4.33
C HIS A 113 2.83 -10.59 -5.08
N GLY A 114 3.25 -9.96 -6.19
CA GLY A 114 4.33 -10.49 -7.04
C GLY A 114 3.87 -11.59 -7.99
N VAL A 115 4.80 -12.42 -8.48
CA VAL A 115 4.55 -13.43 -9.53
C VAL A 115 5.13 -14.79 -9.11
N PRO A 116 4.34 -15.83 -9.12
CA PRO A 116 2.93 -15.92 -8.76
C PRO A 116 2.79 -16.09 -7.23
N PRO A 117 1.94 -15.34 -6.54
CA PRO A 117 1.69 -15.60 -5.14
C PRO A 117 0.84 -16.87 -4.97
N GLU A 118 1.12 -17.65 -3.95
CA GLU A 118 0.30 -18.82 -3.61
C GLU A 118 -1.16 -18.43 -3.32
N ARG A 119 -1.34 -17.35 -2.57
CA ARG A 119 -2.64 -16.78 -2.21
C ARG A 119 -2.62 -15.28 -2.54
N ARG A 120 -3.32 -14.88 -3.59
CA ARG A 120 -3.32 -13.49 -4.05
C ARG A 120 -4.15 -12.58 -3.14
N GLY A 121 -3.49 -11.54 -2.62
CA GLY A 121 -4.14 -10.47 -1.83
C GLY A 121 -4.71 -10.95 -0.50
N ASP A 122 -4.25 -12.07 0.04
CA ASP A 122 -4.78 -12.68 1.26
C ASP A 122 -3.73 -12.74 2.38
N VAL A 123 -4.21 -12.63 3.62
CA VAL A 123 -3.44 -12.74 4.86
C VAL A 123 -4.24 -13.58 5.87
N ASP A 124 -3.55 -14.26 6.78
CA ASP A 124 -4.20 -15.12 7.78
C ASP A 124 -4.73 -14.30 8.96
N TYR A 125 -4.13 -13.15 9.25
CA TYR A 125 -4.54 -12.24 10.32
C TYR A 125 -4.15 -10.79 10.04
N ILE A 126 -4.85 -9.86 10.70
CA ILE A 126 -4.52 -8.43 10.66
C ILE A 126 -3.20 -8.20 11.40
N GLY A 127 -2.22 -7.63 10.70
CA GLY A 127 -0.86 -7.42 11.23
C GLY A 127 0.20 -8.33 10.62
N GLN A 128 -0.18 -9.34 9.84
CA GLN A 128 0.76 -10.28 9.24
C GLN A 128 1.76 -9.59 8.27
N LEU A 129 1.31 -8.57 7.54
CA LEU A 129 2.21 -7.78 6.69
C LEU A 129 3.23 -6.98 7.50
N GLU A 130 2.85 -6.48 8.67
CA GLU A 130 3.77 -5.82 9.60
C GLU A 130 4.77 -6.81 10.19
N ASP A 131 4.33 -8.01 10.53
CA ASP A 131 5.20 -9.09 11.01
C ASP A 131 6.21 -9.51 9.93
N ASP A 132 5.79 -9.64 8.68
CA ASP A 132 6.68 -9.94 7.55
C ASP A 132 7.77 -8.85 7.38
N LEU A 133 7.38 -7.58 7.47
CA LEU A 133 8.35 -6.48 7.38
C LEU A 133 9.30 -6.45 8.57
N ALA A 134 8.84 -6.80 9.76
CA ALA A 134 9.70 -6.93 10.95
C ALA A 134 10.70 -8.06 10.78
N ASP A 135 10.27 -9.24 10.29
CA ASP A 135 11.14 -10.37 10.01
C ASP A 135 12.20 -10.02 8.95
N LEU A 136 11.81 -9.28 7.92
CA LEU A 136 12.73 -8.81 6.90
C LEU A 136 13.80 -7.87 7.48
N ILE A 137 13.42 -6.94 8.36
CA ILE A 137 14.37 -6.06 9.06
C ILE A 137 15.34 -6.88 9.89
N ILE A 138 14.80 -7.79 10.72
CA ILE A 138 15.61 -8.65 11.61
C ILE A 138 16.60 -9.52 10.82
N ALA A 139 16.19 -10.03 9.66
CA ALA A 139 17.02 -10.87 8.80
C ALA A 139 18.14 -10.09 8.10
N LYS A 140 17.97 -8.78 7.85
CA LYS A 140 18.83 -8.02 6.93
C LYS A 140 19.55 -6.81 7.56
N ALA A 141 19.05 -6.27 8.66
CA ALA A 141 19.69 -5.13 9.31
C ALA A 141 20.98 -5.56 10.01
N LYS A 142 22.04 -4.77 9.82
CA LYS A 142 23.30 -4.93 10.55
C LYS A 142 23.18 -4.28 11.95
N PRO A 143 23.92 -4.75 12.95
CA PRO A 143 23.93 -4.12 14.26
C PRO A 143 24.21 -2.61 14.18
N GLY A 144 23.34 -1.79 14.73
CA GLY A 144 23.47 -0.32 14.74
C GLY A 144 23.18 0.38 13.41
N GLN A 145 22.82 -0.36 12.37
CA GLN A 145 22.44 0.22 11.09
C GLN A 145 21.09 0.95 11.21
N LYS A 146 21.03 2.19 10.71
CA LYS A 146 19.78 2.94 10.65
C LYS A 146 18.81 2.29 9.65
N VAL A 147 17.54 2.21 10.03
CA VAL A 147 16.49 1.62 9.23
C VAL A 147 15.49 2.68 8.78
N VAL A 148 15.29 2.77 7.47
CA VAL A 148 14.33 3.69 6.84
C VAL A 148 13.28 2.87 6.11
N MET A 149 12.01 3.12 6.36
CA MET A 149 10.92 2.46 5.64
C MET A 149 10.19 3.47 4.77
N LEU A 150 10.10 3.20 3.46
CA LEU A 150 9.42 4.02 2.49
C LEU A 150 8.19 3.27 1.96
N GLY A 151 7.02 3.93 1.91
CA GLY A 151 5.81 3.31 1.40
C GLY A 151 5.03 4.19 0.44
N HIS A 152 4.54 3.59 -0.65
CA HIS A 152 3.69 4.25 -1.63
C HIS A 152 2.23 3.80 -1.51
N SER A 153 1.29 4.75 -1.62
CA SER A 153 -0.14 4.47 -1.63
C SER A 153 -0.59 3.63 -0.41
N SER A 154 -1.15 2.43 -0.60
CA SER A 154 -1.48 1.48 0.47
C SER A 154 -0.24 0.99 1.23
N GLY A 155 0.92 0.87 0.58
CA GLY A 155 2.19 0.62 1.25
C GLY A 155 2.58 1.75 2.20
N GLY A 156 2.25 3.00 1.87
CA GLY A 156 2.39 4.13 2.80
C GLY A 156 1.50 4.00 4.03
N TRP A 157 0.28 3.50 3.88
CA TRP A 157 -0.58 3.17 5.02
C TRP A 157 0.02 2.04 5.88
N LEU A 158 0.55 1.01 5.25
CA LEU A 158 1.22 -0.08 5.96
C LEU A 158 2.43 0.43 6.76
N VAL A 159 3.25 1.34 6.20
CA VAL A 159 4.35 1.99 6.91
C VAL A 159 3.86 2.78 8.13
N VAL A 160 2.75 3.51 8.01
CA VAL A 160 2.13 4.22 9.17
C VAL A 160 1.71 3.24 10.26
N ARG A 161 1.09 2.12 9.90
CA ARG A 161 0.67 1.08 10.85
C ARG A 161 1.87 0.42 11.52
N PHE A 162 2.90 0.09 10.76
CA PHE A 162 4.15 -0.48 11.26
C PHE A 162 4.79 0.45 12.29
N ALA A 163 5.00 1.71 11.91
CA ALA A 163 5.64 2.72 12.73
C ALA A 163 4.91 3.02 14.04
N GLY A 164 3.58 2.93 14.02
CA GLY A 164 2.75 3.15 15.19
C GLY A 164 2.35 1.88 15.94
N GLY A 165 2.72 0.72 15.42
CA GLY A 165 2.38 -0.60 15.94
C GLY A 165 3.46 -1.20 16.83
N ALA A 166 3.39 -2.52 17.01
CA ALA A 166 4.29 -3.29 17.87
C ALA A 166 5.75 -3.27 17.43
N HIS A 167 6.01 -3.03 16.14
CA HIS A 167 7.33 -3.08 15.53
C HIS A 167 7.94 -1.71 15.25
N GLY A 168 7.31 -0.63 15.69
CA GLY A 168 7.73 0.74 15.40
C GLY A 168 9.15 1.08 15.80
N ASP A 169 9.66 0.44 16.85
CA ASP A 169 11.02 0.64 17.35
C ASP A 169 12.11 0.04 16.43
N LEU A 170 11.73 -0.77 15.43
CA LEU A 170 12.65 -1.32 14.44
C LEU A 170 13.05 -0.34 13.34
N ILE A 171 12.39 0.81 13.25
CA ILE A 171 12.68 1.82 12.23
C ILE A 171 13.05 3.17 12.84
N ASP A 172 14.01 3.85 12.24
CA ASP A 172 14.41 5.21 12.62
C ASP A 172 13.61 6.28 11.88
N HIS A 173 13.26 6.03 10.63
CA HIS A 173 12.54 6.99 9.79
C HIS A 173 11.50 6.31 8.90
N ALA A 174 10.41 7.03 8.65
CA ALA A 174 9.38 6.67 7.68
C ALA A 174 9.27 7.73 6.59
N VAL A 175 9.20 7.29 5.32
CA VAL A 175 8.97 8.13 4.15
C VAL A 175 7.66 7.71 3.49
N LEU A 176 6.77 8.67 3.29
CA LEU A 176 5.43 8.39 2.75
C LEU A 176 5.28 9.05 1.38
N LEU A 177 5.09 8.23 0.35
CA LEU A 177 4.82 8.68 -1.02
C LEU A 177 3.34 8.53 -1.33
N ALA A 178 2.61 9.65 -1.43
CA ALA A 178 1.17 9.66 -1.69
C ALA A 178 0.40 8.58 -0.90
N PRO A 179 0.53 8.53 0.45
CA PRO A 179 -0.01 7.45 1.25
C PRO A 179 -1.53 7.41 1.16
N PHE A 180 -2.09 6.21 1.05
CA PHE A 180 -3.54 6.03 1.12
C PHE A 180 -4.00 6.14 2.58
N LEU A 181 -4.37 7.36 2.98
CA LEU A 181 -4.91 7.63 4.33
C LEU A 181 -6.40 7.96 4.23
N LYS A 182 -7.18 7.40 5.14
CA LYS A 182 -8.61 7.74 5.21
C LYS A 182 -8.76 9.24 5.54
N TYR A 183 -9.60 9.96 4.77
CA TYR A 183 -9.78 11.42 4.90
C TYR A 183 -10.18 11.89 6.31
N ASN A 184 -10.83 11.03 7.09
CA ASN A 184 -11.24 11.31 8.47
C ASN A 184 -10.39 10.56 9.51
N ALA A 185 -9.20 10.11 9.16
CA ALA A 185 -8.24 9.50 10.09
C ALA A 185 -7.72 10.56 11.08
N ARG A 186 -8.63 11.10 11.91
CA ARG A 186 -8.29 12.04 12.98
C ARG A 186 -7.84 11.27 14.23
N GLY A 187 -6.96 11.85 15.01
CA GLY A 187 -6.52 11.32 16.30
C GLY A 187 -5.33 10.39 16.18
N TRP A 188 -5.53 9.08 16.21
CA TRP A 188 -4.42 8.13 16.32
C TRP A 188 -3.46 8.13 15.11
N ALA A 189 -3.97 8.21 13.87
CA ALA A 189 -3.11 8.29 12.68
C ALA A 189 -2.28 9.59 12.67
N TYR A 190 -2.88 10.71 13.10
CA TYR A 190 -2.18 11.99 13.26
C TYR A 190 -1.11 11.91 14.34
N THR A 191 -1.43 11.30 15.48
CA THR A 191 -0.48 11.12 16.59
C THR A 191 0.68 10.21 16.19
N MET A 192 0.41 9.16 15.42
CA MET A 192 1.44 8.26 14.87
C MET A 192 2.37 8.97 13.89
N VAL A 193 1.82 9.67 12.90
CA VAL A 193 2.62 10.43 11.94
C VAL A 193 3.51 11.45 12.66
N ARG A 194 3.00 12.15 13.66
CA ARG A 194 3.78 13.10 14.48
C ARG A 194 4.89 12.42 15.27
N ARG A 195 4.64 11.22 15.82
CA ARG A 195 5.63 10.49 16.65
C ARG A 195 6.78 9.94 15.79
N VAL A 196 6.50 9.50 14.57
CA VAL A 196 7.46 8.87 13.66
C VAL A 196 8.24 9.89 12.83
N ILE A 197 7.59 10.95 12.34
CA ILE A 197 8.20 11.90 11.41
C ILE A 197 8.79 13.12 12.12
N GLY A 198 8.48 13.35 13.40
CA GLY A 198 8.91 14.55 14.14
C GLY A 198 8.40 15.86 13.53
N MET A 199 7.49 15.80 12.56
CA MET A 199 6.98 16.96 11.83
C MET A 199 5.81 17.61 12.56
N SER A 200 5.85 18.93 12.70
CA SER A 200 4.69 19.71 13.08
C SER A 200 3.74 19.84 11.88
N MET A 201 2.43 20.03 12.13
CA MET A 201 1.44 20.22 11.05
C MET A 201 1.77 21.40 10.11
N LEU A 202 2.54 22.37 10.56
CA LEU A 202 2.96 23.54 9.80
C LEU A 202 4.00 23.20 8.73
N ASP A 203 4.77 22.13 8.91
CA ASP A 203 5.80 21.73 7.96
C ASP A 203 5.23 20.97 6.77
N THR A 204 4.08 20.30 6.93
CA THR A 204 3.43 19.51 5.87
C THR A 204 2.80 20.39 4.78
N PHE A 205 2.40 21.63 5.09
CA PHE A 205 1.82 22.58 4.13
C PHE A 205 2.84 23.48 3.42
N ARG A 206 4.12 23.45 3.81
CA ARG A 206 5.17 24.25 3.16
C ARG A 206 5.83 23.58 1.95
N ILE A 207 5.53 22.30 1.68
CA ILE A 207 6.13 21.56 0.56
C ILE A 207 5.32 21.72 -0.75
N THR A 208 4.20 22.41 -0.74
CA THR A 208 3.31 22.63 -1.91
C THR A 208 3.17 24.07 -2.35
N ALA A 209 4.18 24.91 -2.17
CA ALA A 209 4.21 26.25 -2.73
C ALA A 209 5.43 26.43 -3.66
#